data_494db231c253256c7f4555af4e4d813d
#
_entry.id   494db231c253256c7f4555af4e4d813d
#
_cell.length_a   1.000
_cell.length_b   1.000
_cell.length_c   1.000
_cell.angle_alpha   90.00
_cell.angle_beta   90.00
_cell.angle_gamma   90.00
#
_symmetry.space_group_name_H-M   'P 1'
#
loop_
_entity.id
_entity.type
_entity.pdbx_description
1 polymer ?
#
loop_
_entity_poly.entity_id
_entity_poly.type
_entity_poly.pdbx_seq_one_letter_code
_entity_poly.pdbx_strand_id
1 'polypeptide(L)'
;SLDKFGDPLHRFNAITPSVCNLRPSSRGHIRIKTNRSEDYPAITLNYLSTEEDRKVAIEGLKFTRRIMAADALSRFQPEEIKPGPQLSSDEELQKAAGELGTTIFHPVSTCKMGNDDLAVVNDRLQVHGIDGLRVIDASIMPRITSGNTNAPVVMIAEKGAEFILNKSSK
;
A
#
# COMPACT_ATOMS: atom_id res chain seq x y z
N SER A 1 11.14 13.28 11.93
CA SER A 1 11.33 13.40 10.48
C SER A 1 12.65 12.80 10.04
N LEU A 2 12.77 12.39 8.81
CA LEU A 2 13.98 11.78 8.21
C LEU A 2 13.99 12.09 6.69
N ASP A 3 15.15 12.00 6.06
CA ASP A 3 15.27 12.30 4.62
C ASP A 3 14.78 11.14 3.74
N LYS A 4 15.16 9.92 4.10
CA LYS A 4 14.72 8.69 3.42
C LYS A 4 14.40 7.61 4.44
N PHE A 5 13.55 6.66 4.07
CA PHE A 5 13.27 5.52 4.92
C PHE A 5 14.56 4.76 5.28
N GLY A 6 14.79 4.57 6.60
CA GLY A 6 16.01 3.96 7.13
C GLY A 6 17.09 4.94 7.55
N ASP A 7 16.97 6.23 7.21
CA ASP A 7 17.90 7.26 7.69
C ASP A 7 17.70 7.56 9.18
N PRO A 8 18.70 8.10 9.87
CA PRO A 8 18.53 8.58 11.22
C PRO A 8 17.55 9.77 11.27
N LEU A 9 16.88 9.94 12.40
CA LEU A 9 15.99 11.08 12.60
C LEU A 9 16.77 12.41 12.56
N HIS A 10 16.15 13.44 12.02
CA HIS A 10 16.69 14.80 12.06
C HIS A 10 16.96 15.25 13.49
N ARG A 11 18.03 16.03 13.66
CA ARG A 11 18.44 16.57 14.98
C ARG A 11 17.74 17.87 15.35
N PHE A 12 16.70 18.25 14.62
CA PHE A 12 15.84 19.41 14.88
C PHE A 12 14.38 18.95 15.02
N ASN A 13 13.55 19.79 15.63
CA ASN A 13 12.14 19.49 15.79
C ASN A 13 11.44 19.50 14.43
N ALA A 14 10.91 18.36 14.02
CA ALA A 14 10.20 18.22 12.77
C ALA A 14 9.08 17.18 12.86
N ILE A 15 8.07 17.34 12.04
CA ILE A 15 6.98 16.38 11.84
C ILE A 15 6.88 16.00 10.36
N THR A 16 6.35 14.82 10.09
CA THR A 16 6.07 14.37 8.74
C THR A 16 4.58 14.06 8.62
N PRO A 17 3.75 15.03 8.21
CA PRO A 17 2.36 14.72 7.86
C PRO A 17 2.36 13.89 6.59
N SER A 18 1.64 12.78 6.60
CA SER A 18 1.62 11.83 5.48
C SER A 18 0.20 11.62 4.99
N VAL A 19 0.05 11.48 3.69
CA VAL A 19 -1.21 11.11 3.03
C VAL A 19 -1.06 9.76 2.36
N CYS A 20 -2.10 8.95 2.41
CA CYS A 20 -2.15 7.64 1.78
C CYS A 20 -3.43 7.48 0.97
N ASN A 21 -3.30 7.06 -0.30
CA ASN A 21 -4.46 6.66 -1.08
C ASN A 21 -5.00 5.32 -0.56
N LEU A 22 -6.20 5.32 0.00
CA LEU A 22 -6.84 4.12 0.56
C LEU A 22 -7.51 3.23 -0.50
N ARG A 23 -7.64 3.68 -1.73
CA ARG A 23 -8.27 2.93 -2.84
C ARG A 23 -7.49 3.10 -4.14
N PRO A 24 -6.20 2.72 -4.18
CA PRO A 24 -5.40 2.90 -5.38
C PRO A 24 -5.95 2.07 -6.55
N SER A 25 -5.96 2.67 -7.73
CA SER A 25 -6.33 2.02 -8.99
C SER A 25 -5.12 1.46 -9.75
N SER A 26 -3.91 1.96 -9.49
CA SER A 26 -2.65 1.42 -10.02
C SER A 26 -2.48 -0.04 -9.64
N ARG A 27 -1.95 -0.84 -10.59
CA ARG A 27 -1.69 -2.27 -10.36
C ARG A 27 -0.25 -2.60 -10.75
N GLY A 28 0.38 -3.37 -9.90
CA GLY A 28 1.67 -3.98 -10.15
C GLY A 28 1.57 -5.51 -10.33
N HIS A 29 2.69 -6.16 -10.36
CA HIS A 29 2.75 -7.62 -10.45
C HIS A 29 4.00 -8.16 -9.80
N ILE A 30 3.94 -9.45 -9.45
CA ILE A 30 5.08 -10.24 -9.02
C ILE A 30 5.28 -11.39 -10.01
N ARG A 31 6.56 -11.68 -10.35
CA ARG A 31 6.92 -12.74 -11.32
C ARG A 31 8.10 -13.55 -10.80
N ILE A 32 8.04 -14.86 -10.98
CA ILE A 32 9.19 -15.76 -10.76
C ILE A 32 10.25 -15.44 -11.82
N LYS A 33 11.50 -15.28 -11.41
CA LYS A 33 12.64 -15.04 -12.31
C LYS A 33 13.30 -16.33 -12.77
N THR A 34 13.46 -17.28 -11.86
CA THR A 34 14.13 -18.56 -12.08
C THR A 34 13.38 -19.68 -11.36
N ASN A 35 13.79 -20.92 -11.58
CA ASN A 35 13.27 -22.08 -10.84
C ASN A 35 13.98 -22.34 -9.50
N ARG A 36 14.87 -21.45 -9.07
CA ARG A 36 15.58 -21.56 -7.79
C ARG A 36 14.80 -20.82 -6.71
N SER A 37 14.54 -21.48 -5.59
CA SER A 37 13.80 -20.92 -4.45
C SER A 37 14.52 -19.76 -3.76
N GLU A 38 15.85 -19.69 -3.89
CA GLU A 38 16.69 -18.67 -3.28
C GLU A 38 16.64 -17.33 -4.03
N ASP A 39 16.20 -17.34 -5.28
CA ASP A 39 16.16 -16.14 -6.12
C ASP A 39 14.90 -15.31 -5.82
N TYR A 40 15.09 -14.07 -5.40
CA TYR A 40 13.98 -13.15 -5.18
C TYR A 40 13.17 -12.94 -6.46
N PRO A 41 11.83 -12.88 -6.37
CA PRO A 41 10.98 -12.62 -7.52
C PRO A 41 11.20 -11.21 -8.09
N ALA A 42 10.79 -11.00 -9.33
CA ALA A 42 10.67 -9.67 -9.89
C ALA A 42 9.40 -9.03 -9.33
N ILE A 43 9.55 -7.92 -8.63
CA ILE A 43 8.44 -7.15 -8.04
C ILE A 43 8.34 -5.81 -8.77
N THR A 44 7.20 -5.57 -9.40
CA THR A 44 6.88 -4.30 -10.06
C THR A 44 5.70 -3.69 -9.34
N LEU A 45 5.93 -2.66 -8.56
CA LEU A 45 4.89 -2.00 -7.75
C LEU A 45 3.97 -1.13 -8.61
N ASN A 46 4.53 -0.44 -9.60
CA ASN A 46 3.82 0.39 -10.57
C ASN A 46 2.94 1.49 -9.93
N TYR A 47 3.42 2.10 -8.84
CA TYR A 47 2.72 3.19 -8.16
C TYR A 47 2.49 4.38 -9.10
N LEU A 48 1.39 5.13 -8.85
CA LEU A 48 1.01 6.35 -9.59
C LEU A 48 0.90 6.14 -11.11
N SER A 49 0.64 4.92 -11.58
CA SER A 49 0.50 4.61 -13.00
C SER A 49 -0.81 5.12 -13.60
N THR A 50 -1.85 5.31 -12.78
CA THR A 50 -3.15 5.84 -13.22
C THR A 50 -3.25 7.34 -12.94
N GLU A 51 -4.06 8.03 -13.74
CA GLU A 51 -4.35 9.44 -13.54
C GLU A 51 -5.05 9.70 -12.21
N GLU A 52 -5.99 8.81 -11.81
CA GLU A 52 -6.70 8.89 -10.55
C GLU A 52 -5.75 8.89 -9.35
N ASP A 53 -4.79 7.96 -9.32
CA ASP A 53 -3.82 7.88 -8.22
C ASP A 53 -2.90 9.10 -8.17
N ARG A 54 -2.50 9.63 -9.33
CA ARG A 54 -1.70 10.87 -9.41
C ARG A 54 -2.48 12.06 -8.87
N LYS A 55 -3.76 12.19 -9.26
CA LYS A 55 -4.63 13.26 -8.76
C LYS A 55 -4.80 13.19 -7.25
N VAL A 56 -5.04 11.99 -6.69
CA VAL A 56 -5.15 11.80 -5.24
C VAL A 56 -3.86 12.19 -4.53
N ALA A 57 -2.70 11.85 -5.08
CA ALA A 57 -1.41 12.23 -4.49
C ALA A 57 -1.20 13.75 -4.49
N ILE A 58 -1.50 14.44 -5.60
CA ILE A 58 -1.42 15.90 -5.72
C ILE A 58 -2.35 16.59 -4.72
N GLU A 59 -3.63 16.20 -4.72
CA GLU A 59 -4.62 16.77 -3.79
C GLU A 59 -4.28 16.48 -2.33
N GLY A 60 -3.71 15.31 -2.07
CA GLY A 60 -3.21 14.95 -0.74
C GLY A 60 -2.10 15.88 -0.24
N LEU A 61 -1.13 16.21 -1.09
CA LEU A 61 -0.07 17.18 -0.76
C LEU A 61 -0.64 18.57 -0.51
N LYS A 62 -1.54 19.05 -1.38
CA LYS A 62 -2.24 20.32 -1.18
C LYS A 62 -3.05 20.35 0.13
N PHE A 63 -3.73 19.25 0.44
CA PHE A 63 -4.50 19.13 1.67
C PHE A 63 -3.61 19.16 2.91
N THR A 64 -2.48 18.48 2.87
CA THR A 64 -1.47 18.48 3.93
C THR A 64 -0.97 19.90 4.20
N ARG A 65 -0.66 20.68 3.16
CA ARG A 65 -0.27 22.10 3.29
C ARG A 65 -1.35 22.93 3.99
N ARG A 66 -2.63 22.72 3.63
CA ARG A 66 -3.74 23.41 4.31
C ARG A 66 -3.83 23.07 5.78
N ILE A 67 -3.61 21.80 6.15
CA ILE A 67 -3.58 21.38 7.56
C ILE A 67 -2.44 22.10 8.29
N MET A 68 -1.24 22.12 7.70
CA MET A 68 -0.07 22.72 8.32
C MET A 68 -0.19 24.25 8.45
N ALA A 69 -0.98 24.89 7.59
CA ALA A 69 -1.27 26.33 7.65
C ALA A 69 -2.42 26.70 8.60
N ALA A 70 -3.02 25.72 9.30
CA ALA A 70 -4.14 25.99 10.19
C ALA A 70 -3.70 26.81 11.42
N ASP A 71 -4.57 27.73 11.90
CA ASP A 71 -4.30 28.62 13.04
C ASP A 71 -3.86 27.86 14.31
N ALA A 72 -4.41 26.68 14.55
CA ALA A 72 -4.05 25.83 15.68
C ALA A 72 -2.56 25.43 15.70
N LEU A 73 -1.92 25.40 14.52
CA LEU A 73 -0.51 25.04 14.36
C LEU A 73 0.41 26.25 14.23
N SER A 74 -0.13 27.48 14.08
CA SER A 74 0.65 28.71 13.88
C SER A 74 1.67 28.99 14.99
N ARG A 75 1.36 28.62 16.24
CA ARG A 75 2.26 28.76 17.38
C ARG A 75 3.58 27.99 17.24
N PHE A 76 3.63 26.98 16.39
CA PHE A 76 4.83 26.17 16.12
C PHE A 76 5.64 26.71 14.94
N GLN A 77 5.14 27.71 14.21
CA GLN A 77 5.76 28.32 13.04
C GLN A 77 6.32 27.27 12.06
N PRO A 78 5.48 26.33 11.59
CA PRO A 78 5.96 25.24 10.75
C PRO A 78 6.49 25.75 9.41
N GLU A 79 7.68 25.30 9.05
CA GLU A 79 8.31 25.57 7.74
C GLU A 79 8.34 24.28 6.93
N GLU A 80 7.90 24.34 5.67
CA GLU A 80 7.92 23.19 4.78
C GLU A 80 9.35 22.92 4.28
N ILE A 81 9.87 21.72 4.57
CA ILE A 81 11.19 21.26 4.12
C ILE A 81 11.06 20.48 2.82
N LYS A 82 10.10 19.54 2.75
CA LYS A 82 9.83 18.68 1.59
C LYS A 82 8.31 18.57 1.36
N PRO A 83 7.90 18.61 0.11
CA PRO A 83 8.65 18.79 -1.15
C PRO A 83 9.28 20.17 -1.33
N GLY A 84 8.90 21.16 -0.54
CA GLY A 84 9.35 22.53 -0.56
C GLY A 84 8.29 23.48 -1.15
N PRO A 85 8.15 24.71 -0.55
CA PRO A 85 7.08 25.64 -0.90
C PRO A 85 7.16 26.18 -2.33
N GLN A 86 8.32 26.06 -2.99
CA GLN A 86 8.53 26.49 -4.38
C GLN A 86 7.82 25.57 -5.40
N LEU A 87 7.54 24.30 -5.05
CA LEU A 87 6.82 23.36 -5.92
C LEU A 87 5.32 23.55 -5.71
N SER A 88 4.63 24.16 -6.69
CA SER A 88 3.23 24.57 -6.56
C SER A 88 2.32 24.07 -7.69
N SER A 89 2.85 23.82 -8.88
CA SER A 89 2.06 23.30 -9.99
C SER A 89 1.73 21.81 -9.78
N ASP A 90 0.69 21.34 -10.45
CA ASP A 90 0.27 19.94 -10.36
C ASP A 90 1.34 18.99 -10.91
N GLU A 91 2.06 19.39 -11.94
CA GLU A 91 3.15 18.64 -12.52
C GLU A 91 4.33 18.50 -11.56
N GLU A 92 4.70 19.59 -10.87
CA GLU A 92 5.76 19.59 -9.86
C GLU A 92 5.37 18.71 -8.65
N LEU A 93 4.14 18.85 -8.18
CA LEU A 93 3.63 18.05 -7.05
C LEU A 93 3.52 16.57 -7.41
N GLN A 94 3.11 16.23 -8.64
CA GLN A 94 3.09 14.85 -9.12
C GLN A 94 4.50 14.25 -9.13
N LYS A 95 5.48 14.98 -9.66
CA LYS A 95 6.87 14.56 -9.68
C LYS A 95 7.41 14.36 -8.26
N ALA A 96 7.19 15.33 -7.38
CA ALA A 96 7.58 15.24 -5.98
C ALA A 96 6.93 14.04 -5.26
N ALA A 97 5.65 13.77 -5.51
CA ALA A 97 4.97 12.59 -4.95
C ALA A 97 5.64 11.28 -5.38
N GLY A 98 6.08 11.19 -6.64
CA GLY A 98 6.80 10.01 -7.14
C GLY A 98 8.22 9.86 -6.57
N GLU A 99 8.91 10.98 -6.32
CA GLU A 99 10.30 10.98 -5.81
C GLU A 99 10.38 10.79 -4.28
N LEU A 100 9.40 11.32 -3.54
CA LEU A 100 9.37 11.30 -2.07
C LEU A 100 8.49 10.18 -1.51
N GLY A 101 7.50 9.74 -2.29
CA GLY A 101 6.54 8.72 -1.87
C GLY A 101 7.21 7.37 -1.62
N THR A 102 6.66 6.64 -0.66
CA THR A 102 7.10 5.27 -0.35
C THR A 102 5.90 4.40 -0.03
N THR A 103 6.13 3.10 0.06
CA THR A 103 5.10 2.18 0.55
C THR A 103 4.80 2.41 2.03
N ILE A 104 3.56 2.18 2.45
CA ILE A 104 3.18 2.07 3.86
C ILE A 104 3.04 0.60 4.30
N PHE A 105 3.61 -0.33 3.52
CA PHE A 105 3.71 -1.76 3.84
C PHE A 105 2.37 -2.50 3.93
N HIS A 106 1.39 -2.11 3.11
CA HIS A 106 0.10 -2.77 3.01
C HIS A 106 -0.20 -3.31 1.58
N PRO A 107 0.75 -4.02 0.91
CA PRO A 107 0.47 -4.62 -0.39
C PRO A 107 -0.54 -5.76 -0.25
N VAL A 108 -1.42 -5.88 -1.25
CA VAL A 108 -2.46 -6.91 -1.31
C VAL A 108 -2.63 -7.41 -2.76
N SER A 109 -3.49 -8.38 -3.00
CA SER A 109 -4.01 -8.80 -4.32
C SER A 109 -3.09 -9.66 -5.18
N THR A 110 -1.88 -10.01 -4.77
CA THR A 110 -0.99 -10.85 -5.59
C THR A 110 -1.47 -12.30 -5.74
N CYS A 111 -2.35 -12.77 -4.83
CA CYS A 111 -3.06 -14.04 -4.91
C CYS A 111 -4.56 -13.82 -4.74
N LYS A 112 -5.13 -12.83 -5.46
CA LYS A 112 -6.49 -12.35 -5.21
C LYS A 112 -7.54 -13.46 -5.24
N MET A 113 -8.51 -13.35 -4.34
CA MET A 113 -9.72 -14.17 -4.32
C MET A 113 -10.66 -13.75 -5.45
N GLY A 114 -11.33 -14.71 -6.06
CA GLY A 114 -12.34 -14.46 -7.08
C GLY A 114 -12.63 -15.68 -7.94
N ASN A 115 -13.43 -15.44 -8.99
CA ASN A 115 -13.81 -16.44 -9.99
C ASN A 115 -13.45 -16.02 -11.43
N ASP A 116 -12.70 -14.93 -11.58
CA ASP A 116 -12.18 -14.47 -12.87
C ASP A 116 -10.84 -15.16 -13.19
N ASP A 117 -10.41 -15.07 -14.46
CA ASP A 117 -9.21 -15.73 -14.98
C ASP A 117 -7.89 -15.36 -14.27
N LEU A 118 -7.87 -14.26 -13.53
CA LEU A 118 -6.73 -13.82 -12.75
C LEU A 118 -6.86 -14.15 -11.25
N ALA A 119 -7.95 -14.77 -10.83
CA ALA A 119 -8.13 -15.17 -9.45
C ALA A 119 -7.23 -16.38 -9.13
N VAL A 120 -6.54 -16.31 -7.99
CA VAL A 120 -5.65 -17.38 -7.53
C VAL A 120 -6.35 -18.31 -6.57
N VAL A 121 -7.25 -17.78 -5.73
CA VAL A 121 -7.99 -18.58 -4.75
C VAL A 121 -9.49 -18.34 -4.87
N ASN A 122 -10.27 -19.35 -4.47
CA ASN A 122 -11.73 -19.26 -4.35
C ASN A 122 -12.14 -18.64 -2.99
N ASP A 123 -13.45 -18.57 -2.75
CA ASP A 123 -14.07 -18.07 -1.50
C ASP A 123 -13.76 -18.89 -0.24
N ARG A 124 -13.19 -20.09 -0.41
CA ARG A 124 -12.69 -20.95 0.67
C ARG A 124 -11.16 -20.93 0.77
N LEU A 125 -10.51 -19.95 0.17
CA LEU A 125 -9.05 -19.74 0.15
C LEU A 125 -8.25 -20.87 -0.47
N GLN A 126 -8.88 -21.73 -1.29
CA GLN A 126 -8.24 -22.82 -2.01
C GLN A 126 -7.69 -22.31 -3.35
N VAL A 127 -6.48 -22.72 -3.69
CA VAL A 127 -5.85 -22.37 -4.99
C VAL A 127 -6.61 -23.08 -6.11
N HIS A 128 -7.00 -22.32 -7.14
CA HIS A 128 -7.65 -22.88 -8.31
C HIS A 128 -6.74 -23.88 -9.04
N GLY A 129 -7.27 -25.05 -9.34
CA GLY A 129 -6.56 -26.11 -10.10
C GLY A 129 -5.51 -26.89 -9.30
N ILE A 130 -5.34 -26.65 -7.99
CA ILE A 130 -4.42 -27.41 -7.13
C ILE A 130 -5.13 -27.87 -5.88
N ASP A 131 -5.25 -29.18 -5.72
CA ASP A 131 -5.90 -29.76 -4.54
C ASP A 131 -5.00 -29.65 -3.30
N GLY A 132 -5.64 -29.36 -2.17
CA GLY A 132 -4.98 -29.33 -0.86
C GLY A 132 -4.17 -28.09 -0.56
N LEU A 133 -4.03 -27.14 -1.50
CA LEU A 133 -3.27 -25.89 -1.33
C LEU A 133 -4.20 -24.71 -1.03
N ARG A 134 -3.79 -23.85 -0.12
CA ARG A 134 -4.48 -22.60 0.24
C ARG A 134 -3.50 -21.43 0.33
N VAL A 135 -4.01 -20.22 0.12
CA VAL A 135 -3.32 -18.97 0.48
C VAL A 135 -4.18 -18.26 1.53
N ILE A 136 -3.57 -17.91 2.68
CA ILE A 136 -4.27 -17.36 3.85
C ILE A 136 -3.48 -16.17 4.40
N ASP A 137 -3.41 -15.10 3.63
CA ASP A 137 -2.72 -13.86 3.98
C ASP A 137 -3.32 -12.64 3.24
N ALA A 138 -2.69 -11.48 3.36
CA ALA A 138 -3.15 -10.25 2.73
C ALA A 138 -3.25 -10.32 1.19
N SER A 139 -2.50 -11.23 0.55
CA SER A 139 -2.47 -11.33 -0.91
C SER A 139 -3.80 -11.77 -1.52
N ILE A 140 -4.67 -12.42 -0.73
CA ILE A 140 -5.99 -12.85 -1.20
C ILE A 140 -6.99 -11.70 -1.37
N MET A 141 -6.77 -10.54 -0.73
CA MET A 141 -7.69 -9.41 -0.83
C MET A 141 -7.75 -8.90 -2.29
N PRO A 142 -8.92 -8.87 -2.95
CA PRO A 142 -9.02 -8.31 -4.31
C PRO A 142 -8.67 -6.82 -4.38
N ARG A 143 -8.87 -6.10 -3.26
CA ARG A 143 -8.57 -4.68 -3.07
C ARG A 143 -8.17 -4.44 -1.61
N ILE A 144 -7.43 -3.37 -1.37
CA ILE A 144 -7.16 -2.93 0.00
C ILE A 144 -8.45 -2.49 0.70
N THR A 145 -8.57 -2.76 1.98
CA THR A 145 -9.78 -2.56 2.80
C THR A 145 -9.97 -1.11 3.27
N SER A 146 -9.41 -0.13 2.56
CA SER A 146 -9.51 1.31 2.87
C SER A 146 -8.92 1.69 4.24
N GLY A 147 -7.86 1.01 4.63
CA GLY A 147 -7.16 1.23 5.91
C GLY A 147 -6.01 0.25 6.10
N ASN A 148 -5.47 0.21 7.31
CA ASN A 148 -4.42 -0.72 7.70
C ASN A 148 -4.91 -2.16 7.56
N THR A 149 -4.03 -3.05 7.13
CA THR A 149 -4.40 -4.42 6.75
C THR A 149 -4.27 -5.45 7.88
N ASN A 150 -3.76 -5.07 9.05
CA ASN A 150 -3.54 -6.04 10.15
C ASN A 150 -4.83 -6.72 10.61
N ALA A 151 -5.87 -5.96 10.94
CA ALA A 151 -7.13 -6.53 11.40
C ALA A 151 -7.81 -7.42 10.33
N PRO A 152 -7.91 -7.01 9.05
CA PRO A 152 -8.38 -7.90 7.99
C PRO A 152 -7.55 -9.17 7.85
N VAL A 153 -6.22 -9.11 8.00
CA VAL A 153 -5.35 -10.30 7.90
C VAL A 153 -5.62 -11.28 9.06
N VAL A 154 -5.78 -10.78 10.28
CA VAL A 154 -6.17 -11.62 11.42
C VAL A 154 -7.52 -12.32 11.14
N MET A 155 -8.51 -11.59 10.65
CA MET A 155 -9.81 -12.17 10.27
C MET A 155 -9.67 -13.23 9.17
N ILE A 156 -8.85 -13.00 8.14
CA ILE A 156 -8.55 -13.98 7.09
C ILE A 156 -7.92 -15.23 7.68
N ALA A 157 -6.97 -15.09 8.61
CA ALA A 157 -6.28 -16.20 9.26
C ALA A 157 -7.26 -17.04 10.09
N GLU A 158 -8.09 -16.42 10.92
CA GLU A 158 -9.13 -17.09 11.71
C GLU A 158 -10.11 -17.86 10.81
N LYS A 159 -10.59 -17.22 9.73
CA LYS A 159 -11.50 -17.88 8.78
C LYS A 159 -10.82 -19.02 8.03
N GLY A 160 -9.55 -18.84 7.66
CA GLY A 160 -8.76 -19.90 7.03
C GLY A 160 -8.56 -21.12 7.94
N ALA A 161 -8.28 -20.88 9.22
CA ALA A 161 -8.18 -21.94 10.23
C ALA A 161 -9.52 -22.71 10.37
N GLU A 162 -10.64 -21.99 10.43
CA GLU A 162 -11.98 -22.61 10.46
C GLU A 162 -12.22 -23.51 9.25
N PHE A 163 -11.87 -23.06 8.04
CA PHE A 163 -12.02 -23.85 6.81
C PHE A 163 -11.16 -25.12 6.79
N ILE A 164 -9.99 -25.09 7.43
CA ILE A 164 -9.12 -26.27 7.56
C ILE A 164 -9.71 -27.26 8.56
N LEU A 165 -10.10 -26.79 9.74
CA LEU A 165 -10.62 -27.63 10.81
C LEU A 165 -11.96 -28.29 10.45
N ASN A 166 -12.88 -27.55 9.84
CA ASN A 166 -14.20 -28.06 9.44
C ASN A 166 -14.16 -29.05 8.26
N LYS A 167 -13.02 -29.19 7.55
CA LYS A 167 -12.83 -30.27 6.56
C LYS A 167 -12.69 -31.65 7.19
N SER A 168 -12.35 -31.73 8.49
CA SER A 168 -12.17 -32.99 9.23
C SER A 168 -13.48 -33.57 9.74
N SER A 169 -14.63 -32.94 9.46
CA SER A 169 -15.95 -33.31 10.00
C SER A 169 -16.93 -33.84 8.94
N LYS A 170 -16.42 -34.37 7.81
CA LYS A 170 -17.22 -35.06 6.79
C LYS A 170 -16.60 -36.39 6.44
#